data_211d637add26f454c83de2520b56d0c7
#
_entry.id   211d637add26f454c83de2520b56d0c7
#
_cell.length_a   1.000
_cell.length_b   1.000
_cell.length_c   1.000
_cell.angle_alpha   90.00
_cell.angle_beta   90.00
_cell.angle_gamma   90.00
#
_symmetry.space_group_name_H-M   'P 1'
#
loop_
_entity.id
_entity.type
_entity.pdbx_description
1 polymer ?
#
loop_
_entity_poly.entity_id
_entity_poly.type
_entity_poly.pdbx_seq_one_letter_code
_entity_poly.pdbx_strand_id
1 'polypeptide(L)'
;LSCDVFILTAIAANHLSTFKNIENISKTKLKLKECLKSKDNFVDGRGIENKNILEKNKEIVRRALNLLSIDEDLKNFTFTPSAGRGNIIKLHGSEIIDQTYNAHPDTVIATAMEEDSSKTVLVLGDMAELGEDENKKHENLLSKLADFQIFVTGKIFKEVIKKIPSKNINFFENKEDFPKNYLVKQLKAGKKVYFKGSRSS
;
A
#
# COMPACT_ATOMS: atom_id res chain seq x y z
N LEU A 1 -29.47 2.32 9.79
CA LEU A 1 -28.75 1.57 8.76
C LEU A 1 -28.73 0.10 9.15
N SER A 2 -29.04 -0.79 8.22
CA SER A 2 -28.89 -2.25 8.40
C SER A 2 -28.14 -2.81 7.20
N CYS A 3 -27.32 -3.84 7.42
CA CYS A 3 -26.57 -4.54 6.37
C CYS A 3 -26.76 -6.05 6.48
N ASP A 4 -26.66 -6.71 5.33
CA ASP A 4 -26.85 -8.16 5.23
C ASP A 4 -25.59 -8.93 5.61
N VAL A 5 -24.42 -8.42 5.23
CA VAL A 5 -23.09 -8.97 5.57
C VAL A 5 -22.15 -7.84 5.96
N PHE A 6 -21.36 -8.06 6.99
CA PHE A 6 -20.24 -7.19 7.36
C PHE A 6 -18.92 -7.93 7.17
N ILE A 7 -18.00 -7.35 6.40
CA ILE A 7 -16.67 -7.88 6.15
C ILE A 7 -15.63 -6.97 6.77
N LEU A 8 -14.85 -7.47 7.72
CA LEU A 8 -13.68 -6.81 8.26
C LEU A 8 -12.42 -7.40 7.61
N THR A 9 -11.83 -6.71 6.65
CA THR A 9 -10.66 -7.21 5.91
C THR A 9 -9.38 -7.16 6.75
N ALA A 10 -9.14 -6.04 7.44
CA ALA A 10 -7.97 -5.82 8.28
C ALA A 10 -8.20 -4.66 9.26
N ILE A 11 -7.40 -4.63 10.32
CA ILE A 11 -7.19 -3.47 11.19
C ILE A 11 -5.71 -3.13 11.13
N ALA A 12 -5.40 -1.91 10.73
CA ALA A 12 -4.05 -1.38 10.67
C ALA A 12 -4.01 0.04 11.24
N ALA A 13 -2.83 0.53 11.57
CA ALA A 13 -2.60 1.84 12.16
C ALA A 13 -2.73 2.98 11.13
N ASN A 14 -3.83 2.99 10.36
CA ASN A 14 -4.17 4.01 9.38
C ASN A 14 -5.08 5.07 9.99
N HIS A 15 -5.07 6.28 9.45
CA HIS A 15 -5.90 7.40 9.93
C HIS A 15 -5.67 7.74 11.42
N LEU A 16 -4.43 7.60 11.89
CA LEU A 16 -4.09 7.85 13.30
C LEU A 16 -4.32 9.31 13.73
N SER A 17 -4.27 10.26 12.80
CA SER A 17 -4.65 11.66 13.04
C SER A 17 -6.09 11.78 13.55
N THR A 18 -7.01 10.93 13.06
CA THR A 18 -8.42 10.90 13.46
C THR A 18 -8.68 9.98 14.65
N PHE A 19 -8.15 8.76 14.61
CA PHE A 19 -8.50 7.72 15.62
C PHE A 19 -7.53 7.63 16.79
N LYS A 20 -6.37 8.31 16.71
CA LYS A 20 -5.30 8.38 17.74
C LYS A 20 -4.55 7.08 17.95
N ASN A 21 -5.22 5.94 18.03
CA ASN A 21 -4.59 4.62 18.22
C ASN A 21 -5.36 3.49 17.53
N ILE A 22 -4.71 2.33 17.41
CA ILE A 22 -5.26 1.15 16.73
C ILE A 22 -6.48 0.55 17.45
N GLU A 23 -6.56 0.73 18.76
CA GLU A 23 -7.68 0.24 19.56
C GLU A 23 -8.97 0.98 19.22
N ASN A 24 -8.89 2.31 19.07
CA ASN A 24 -10.01 3.14 18.64
C ASN A 24 -10.46 2.80 17.21
N ILE A 25 -9.51 2.54 16.30
CA ILE A 25 -9.81 2.05 14.95
C ILE A 25 -10.59 0.74 15.03
N SER A 26 -10.11 -0.20 15.84
CA SER A 26 -10.74 -1.50 16.03
C SER A 26 -12.16 -1.36 16.57
N LYS A 27 -12.33 -0.62 17.64
CA LYS A 27 -13.65 -0.36 18.26
C LYS A 27 -14.62 0.26 17.27
N THR A 28 -14.17 1.27 16.52
CA THR A 28 -15.03 1.98 15.55
C THR A 28 -15.46 1.09 14.40
N LYS A 29 -14.52 0.33 13.81
CA LYS A 29 -14.85 -0.61 12.74
C LYS A 29 -15.79 -1.72 13.21
N LEU A 30 -15.56 -2.27 14.40
CA LEU A 30 -16.37 -3.36 14.94
C LEU A 30 -17.79 -2.95 15.35
N LYS A 31 -18.05 -1.65 15.61
CA LYS A 31 -19.42 -1.14 15.82
C LYS A 31 -20.36 -1.44 14.63
N LEU A 32 -19.83 -1.58 13.42
CA LEU A 32 -20.66 -1.94 12.26
C LEU A 32 -21.33 -3.32 12.40
N LYS A 33 -20.85 -4.19 13.30
CA LYS A 33 -21.55 -5.45 13.66
C LYS A 33 -22.95 -5.20 14.21
N GLU A 34 -23.17 -4.07 14.87
CA GLU A 34 -24.48 -3.69 15.42
C GLU A 34 -25.52 -3.43 14.31
N CYS A 35 -25.06 -3.14 13.11
CA CYS A 35 -25.89 -2.90 11.93
C CYS A 35 -26.32 -4.17 11.18
N LEU A 36 -25.79 -5.34 11.56
CA LEU A 36 -26.11 -6.62 10.91
C LEU A 36 -27.55 -7.05 11.22
N LYS A 37 -28.27 -7.48 10.20
CA LYS A 37 -29.59 -8.13 10.34
C LYS A 37 -29.49 -9.47 11.07
N SER A 38 -28.42 -10.23 10.81
CA SER A 38 -28.04 -11.43 11.54
C SER A 38 -26.60 -11.30 12.02
N LYS A 39 -26.36 -11.55 13.32
CA LYS A 39 -25.03 -11.48 13.92
C LYS A 39 -24.03 -12.49 13.34
N ASP A 40 -24.53 -13.56 12.74
CA ASP A 40 -23.71 -14.61 12.12
C ASP A 40 -23.16 -14.17 10.75
N ASN A 41 -23.72 -13.13 10.14
CA ASN A 41 -23.31 -12.62 8.84
C ASN A 41 -22.07 -11.70 8.93
N PHE A 42 -21.05 -12.16 9.67
CA PHE A 42 -19.79 -11.46 9.85
C PHE A 42 -18.62 -12.28 9.33
N VAL A 43 -17.86 -11.69 8.40
CA VAL A 43 -16.58 -12.26 7.91
C VAL A 43 -15.41 -11.51 8.53
N ASP A 44 -14.65 -12.20 9.38
CA ASP A 44 -13.40 -11.66 9.94
C ASP A 44 -12.19 -12.11 9.10
N GLY A 45 -11.70 -11.23 8.25
CA GLY A 45 -10.54 -11.48 7.41
C GLY A 45 -9.19 -11.45 8.14
N ARG A 46 -9.16 -11.02 9.41
CA ARG A 46 -7.91 -10.98 10.20
C ARG A 46 -7.38 -12.39 10.49
N GLY A 47 -8.28 -13.34 10.72
CA GLY A 47 -7.94 -14.74 10.97
C GLY A 47 -7.69 -15.58 9.72
N ILE A 48 -7.71 -14.98 8.52
CA ILE A 48 -7.43 -15.71 7.28
C ILE A 48 -5.95 -15.56 6.96
N GLU A 49 -5.21 -16.65 7.12
CA GLU A 49 -3.79 -16.73 6.80
C GLU A 49 -3.60 -17.12 5.33
N ASN A 50 -2.98 -16.24 4.57
CA ASN A 50 -2.48 -16.53 3.24
C ASN A 50 -1.34 -15.54 2.92
N LYS A 51 -0.21 -16.05 2.38
CA LYS A 51 0.93 -15.24 1.99
C LYS A 51 0.60 -14.35 0.77
N ASN A 52 -0.27 -14.80 -0.11
CA ASN A 52 -0.73 -14.03 -1.25
C ASN A 52 -1.98 -13.22 -0.88
N ILE A 53 -1.89 -11.91 -0.95
CA ILE A 53 -2.99 -10.99 -0.58
C ILE A 53 -4.23 -11.15 -1.48
N LEU A 54 -4.05 -11.47 -2.76
CA LEU A 54 -5.16 -11.68 -3.69
C LEU A 54 -5.94 -12.94 -3.32
N GLU A 55 -5.25 -14.03 -3.03
CA GLU A 55 -5.88 -15.28 -2.59
C GLU A 55 -6.57 -15.12 -1.22
N LYS A 56 -5.97 -14.36 -0.31
CA LYS A 56 -6.63 -13.96 0.95
C LYS A 56 -7.93 -13.20 0.68
N ASN A 57 -7.91 -12.24 -0.22
CA ASN A 57 -9.10 -11.45 -0.56
C ASN A 57 -10.16 -12.30 -1.26
N LYS A 58 -9.79 -13.23 -2.14
CA LYS A 58 -10.73 -14.19 -2.75
C LYS A 58 -11.42 -15.05 -1.68
N GLU A 59 -10.67 -15.54 -0.68
CA GLU A 59 -11.24 -16.33 0.41
C GLU A 59 -12.22 -15.52 1.26
N ILE A 60 -11.92 -14.23 1.53
CA ILE A 60 -12.84 -13.33 2.21
C ILE A 60 -14.14 -13.18 1.41
N VAL A 61 -14.03 -12.94 0.10
CA VAL A 61 -15.19 -12.80 -0.79
C VAL A 61 -15.99 -14.12 -0.82
N ARG A 62 -15.33 -15.26 -0.97
CA ARG A 62 -16.01 -16.58 -0.97
C ARG A 62 -16.82 -16.81 0.31
N ARG A 63 -16.27 -16.46 1.48
CA ARG A 63 -17.01 -16.57 2.75
C ARG A 63 -18.23 -15.66 2.78
N ALA A 64 -18.09 -14.43 2.27
CA ALA A 64 -19.22 -13.49 2.20
C ALA A 64 -20.34 -13.99 1.25
N LEU A 65 -19.97 -14.54 0.08
CA LEU A 65 -20.92 -15.12 -0.87
C LEU A 65 -21.65 -16.30 -0.26
N ASN A 66 -20.95 -17.19 0.45
CA ASN A 66 -21.57 -18.31 1.15
C ASN A 66 -22.62 -17.87 2.18
N LEU A 67 -22.34 -16.79 2.95
CA LEU A 67 -23.32 -16.22 3.90
C LEU A 67 -24.57 -15.67 3.19
N LEU A 68 -24.46 -15.26 1.95
CA LEU A 68 -25.55 -14.79 1.12
C LEU A 68 -26.22 -15.91 0.29
N SER A 69 -25.77 -17.15 0.44
CA SER A 69 -26.22 -18.32 -0.36
C SER A 69 -26.03 -18.09 -1.87
N ILE A 70 -24.95 -17.37 -2.24
CA ILE A 70 -24.55 -17.14 -3.62
C ILE A 70 -23.44 -18.13 -3.96
N ASP A 71 -23.72 -19.01 -4.93
CA ASP A 71 -22.76 -19.99 -5.43
C ASP A 71 -22.04 -19.43 -6.67
N GLU A 72 -20.81 -18.93 -6.47
CA GLU A 72 -19.98 -18.36 -7.52
C GLU A 72 -18.58 -18.97 -7.50
N ASP A 73 -18.12 -19.44 -8.67
CA ASP A 73 -16.76 -19.95 -8.83
C ASP A 73 -15.76 -18.82 -9.03
N LEU A 74 -14.99 -18.51 -8.01
CA LEU A 74 -13.94 -17.49 -8.05
C LEU A 74 -12.60 -17.97 -8.65
N LYS A 75 -12.50 -19.22 -9.13
CA LYS A 75 -11.23 -19.74 -9.70
C LYS A 75 -10.78 -18.95 -10.91
N ASN A 76 -11.72 -18.62 -11.79
CA ASN A 76 -11.46 -17.87 -13.01
C ASN A 76 -11.65 -16.35 -12.86
N PHE A 77 -11.86 -15.90 -11.61
CA PHE A 77 -12.04 -14.48 -11.37
C PHE A 77 -10.74 -13.70 -11.65
N THR A 78 -10.80 -12.78 -12.61
CA THR A 78 -9.74 -11.85 -12.92
C THR A 78 -10.04 -10.49 -12.34
N PHE A 79 -9.08 -9.90 -11.67
CA PHE A 79 -9.20 -8.58 -11.08
C PHE A 79 -8.34 -7.58 -11.85
N THR A 80 -8.96 -6.52 -12.36
CA THR A 80 -8.24 -5.37 -12.91
C THR A 80 -8.17 -4.30 -11.84
N PRO A 81 -6.99 -3.98 -11.32
CA PRO A 81 -6.84 -2.95 -10.30
C PRO A 81 -7.32 -1.58 -10.83
N SER A 82 -7.98 -0.80 -9.99
CA SER A 82 -8.21 0.60 -10.30
C SER A 82 -6.89 1.38 -10.31
N ALA A 83 -6.87 2.55 -10.97
CA ALA A 83 -5.66 3.36 -11.11
C ALA A 83 -4.96 3.58 -9.75
N GLY A 84 -3.64 3.44 -9.72
CA GLY A 84 -2.82 3.59 -8.53
C GLY A 84 -2.88 2.42 -7.53
N ARG A 85 -3.54 1.32 -7.85
CA ARG A 85 -3.69 0.17 -6.94
C ARG A 85 -2.95 -1.09 -7.40
N GLY A 86 -1.77 -0.92 -7.95
CA GLY A 86 -0.92 -2.02 -8.42
C GLY A 86 -1.05 -2.29 -9.92
N ASN A 87 -1.42 -1.27 -10.69
CA ASN A 87 -1.41 -1.37 -12.15
C ASN A 87 0.02 -1.58 -12.65
N ILE A 88 0.18 -2.56 -13.52
CA ILE A 88 1.46 -2.86 -14.17
C ILE A 88 1.45 -2.30 -15.58
N ILE A 89 2.39 -1.43 -15.86
CA ILE A 89 2.63 -0.85 -17.18
C ILE A 89 3.93 -1.46 -17.72
N LYS A 90 3.84 -2.22 -18.79
CA LYS A 90 5.03 -2.76 -19.46
C LYS A 90 5.65 -1.71 -20.37
N LEU A 91 6.93 -1.41 -20.16
CA LEU A 91 7.66 -0.40 -20.92
C LEU A 91 9.13 -0.80 -21.04
N HIS A 92 9.68 -0.72 -22.26
CA HIS A 92 11.06 -1.04 -22.57
C HIS A 92 11.52 -2.44 -22.11
N GLY A 93 10.63 -3.44 -22.12
CA GLY A 93 10.94 -4.80 -21.67
C GLY A 93 10.94 -5.00 -20.16
N SER A 94 10.56 -3.97 -19.39
CA SER A 94 10.42 -4.04 -17.95
C SER A 94 9.06 -3.53 -17.49
N GLU A 95 8.88 -3.32 -16.19
CA GLU A 95 7.60 -3.01 -15.55
C GLU A 95 7.68 -1.72 -14.71
N ILE A 96 6.66 -0.89 -14.89
CA ILE A 96 6.32 0.19 -13.96
C ILE A 96 5.12 -0.28 -13.15
N ILE A 97 5.22 -0.23 -11.83
CA ILE A 97 4.16 -0.64 -10.92
C ILE A 97 3.62 0.62 -10.24
N ASP A 98 2.37 0.94 -10.59
CA ASP A 98 1.69 2.13 -10.05
C ASP A 98 0.87 1.76 -8.81
N GLN A 99 1.33 2.22 -7.65
CA GLN A 99 0.67 2.08 -6.35
C GLN A 99 0.49 3.45 -5.69
N THR A 100 0.16 4.47 -6.49
CA THR A 100 0.06 5.88 -6.05
C THR A 100 -1.30 6.25 -5.45
N TYR A 101 -2.25 5.33 -5.35
CA TYR A 101 -3.56 5.65 -4.76
C TYR A 101 -3.45 6.02 -3.29
N ASN A 102 -2.73 5.23 -2.51
CA ASN A 102 -2.40 5.50 -1.12
C ASN A 102 -1.20 4.64 -0.69
N ALA A 103 -0.39 5.16 0.22
CA ALA A 103 0.75 4.46 0.76
C ALA A 103 0.81 4.59 2.29
N HIS A 104 1.27 3.53 2.95
CA HIS A 104 1.61 3.52 4.35
C HIS A 104 3.03 2.94 4.49
N PRO A 105 3.91 3.48 5.35
CA PRO A 105 5.30 3.03 5.46
C PRO A 105 5.45 1.52 5.58
N ASP A 106 4.67 0.87 6.44
CA ASP A 106 4.77 -0.58 6.64
C ASP A 106 4.40 -1.38 5.38
N THR A 107 3.41 -0.93 4.61
CA THR A 107 3.04 -1.60 3.35
C THR A 107 4.07 -1.38 2.25
N VAL A 108 4.73 -0.21 2.25
CA VAL A 108 5.83 0.07 1.31
C VAL A 108 7.02 -0.83 1.62
N ILE A 109 7.40 -0.92 2.90
CA ILE A 109 8.48 -1.79 3.36
C ILE A 109 8.18 -3.25 3.01
N ALA A 110 7.00 -3.76 3.37
CA ALA A 110 6.62 -5.15 3.11
C ALA A 110 6.67 -5.47 1.61
N THR A 111 6.11 -4.60 0.75
CA THR A 111 6.14 -4.82 -0.71
C THR A 111 7.57 -4.75 -1.26
N ALA A 112 8.39 -3.80 -0.80
CA ALA A 112 9.74 -3.64 -1.31
C ALA A 112 10.65 -4.81 -0.90
N MET A 113 10.47 -5.35 0.31
CA MET A 113 11.24 -6.50 0.80
C MET A 113 10.96 -7.81 0.06
N GLU A 114 9.90 -7.88 -0.74
CA GLU A 114 9.62 -9.00 -1.64
C GLU A 114 10.42 -8.90 -2.97
N GLU A 115 11.06 -7.75 -3.22
CA GLU A 115 11.76 -7.46 -4.46
C GLU A 115 13.29 -7.49 -4.29
N ASP A 116 13.98 -7.77 -5.39
CA ASP A 116 15.44 -7.66 -5.47
C ASP A 116 15.84 -6.18 -5.56
N SER A 117 16.53 -5.66 -4.54
CA SER A 117 16.95 -4.26 -4.49
C SER A 117 17.87 -3.86 -5.64
N SER A 118 18.66 -4.79 -6.17
CA SER A 118 19.55 -4.56 -7.31
C SER A 118 18.78 -4.38 -8.64
N LYS A 119 17.54 -4.89 -8.71
CA LYS A 119 16.67 -4.88 -9.90
C LYS A 119 15.47 -3.97 -9.76
N THR A 120 15.37 -3.20 -8.68
CA THR A 120 14.19 -2.40 -8.39
C THR A 120 14.57 -0.97 -8.03
N VAL A 121 13.83 -0.01 -8.56
CA VAL A 121 13.93 1.42 -8.22
C VAL A 121 12.61 1.84 -7.60
N LEU A 122 12.67 2.55 -6.48
CA LEU A 122 11.52 3.08 -5.78
C LEU A 122 11.37 4.59 -6.03
N VAL A 123 10.17 5.04 -6.31
CA VAL A 123 9.80 6.46 -6.39
C VAL A 123 8.69 6.70 -5.38
N LEU A 124 8.99 7.46 -4.32
CA LEU A 124 8.13 7.61 -3.16
C LEU A 124 7.70 9.07 -2.98
N GLY A 125 6.41 9.30 -2.84
CA GLY A 125 5.85 10.56 -2.37
C GLY A 125 5.52 10.50 -0.87
N ASP A 126 5.32 11.66 -0.25
CA ASP A 126 4.91 11.76 1.15
C ASP A 126 3.70 10.87 1.44
N MET A 127 3.66 10.33 2.65
CA MET A 127 2.58 9.48 3.12
C MET A 127 1.78 10.24 4.18
N ALA A 128 0.50 10.46 3.89
CA ALA A 128 -0.41 11.21 4.75
C ALA A 128 -0.97 10.38 5.91
N GLU A 129 -1.60 11.09 6.85
CA GLU A 129 -2.42 10.50 7.94
C GLU A 129 -1.64 9.61 8.93
N LEU A 130 -0.34 9.83 9.05
CA LEU A 130 0.53 9.06 9.94
C LEU A 130 0.53 9.58 11.40
N GLY A 131 -0.09 10.75 11.66
CA GLY A 131 -0.14 11.36 12.99
C GLY A 131 1.17 12.06 13.37
N GLU A 132 1.37 12.27 14.69
CA GLU A 132 2.48 13.07 15.22
C GLU A 132 3.88 12.52 14.89
N ASP A 133 4.00 11.22 14.64
CA ASP A 133 5.28 10.54 14.34
C ASP A 133 5.60 10.44 12.84
N GLU A 134 4.96 11.25 11.97
CA GLU A 134 5.10 11.08 10.52
C GLU A 134 6.56 11.14 10.04
N ASN A 135 7.36 12.09 10.51
CA ASN A 135 8.78 12.18 10.16
C ASN A 135 9.55 10.92 10.56
N LYS A 136 9.33 10.43 11.78
CA LYS A 136 9.99 9.23 12.30
C LYS A 136 9.64 7.96 11.52
N LYS A 137 8.40 7.88 11.06
CA LYS A 137 7.95 6.77 10.21
C LYS A 137 8.59 6.81 8.83
N HIS A 138 8.74 8.00 8.24
CA HIS A 138 9.48 8.18 6.99
C HIS A 138 10.98 7.90 7.15
N GLU A 139 11.58 8.32 8.26
CA GLU A 139 12.98 7.98 8.61
C GLU A 139 13.17 6.46 8.69
N ASN A 140 12.30 5.76 9.42
CA ASN A 140 12.36 4.31 9.55
C ASN A 140 12.17 3.60 8.21
N LEU A 141 11.26 4.08 7.35
CA LEU A 141 11.06 3.57 6.00
C LEU A 141 12.37 3.62 5.20
N LEU A 142 12.99 4.81 5.11
CA LEU A 142 14.21 5.00 4.33
C LEU A 142 15.38 4.17 4.88
N SER A 143 15.48 4.05 6.21
CA SER A 143 16.51 3.25 6.86
C SER A 143 16.37 1.76 6.53
N LYS A 144 15.14 1.23 6.50
CA LYS A 144 14.88 -0.17 6.15
C LYS A 144 15.07 -0.48 4.66
N LEU A 145 14.96 0.53 3.80
CA LEU A 145 15.09 0.39 2.36
C LEU A 145 16.42 0.93 1.81
N ALA A 146 17.45 1.08 2.66
CA ALA A 146 18.72 1.71 2.31
C ALA A 146 19.49 1.02 1.15
N ASP A 147 19.22 -0.26 0.90
CA ASP A 147 19.82 -1.03 -0.19
C ASP A 147 19.17 -0.75 -1.56
N PHE A 148 18.02 -0.10 -1.59
CA PHE A 148 17.33 0.26 -2.82
C PHE A 148 17.82 1.59 -3.37
N GLN A 149 17.75 1.74 -4.70
CA GLN A 149 17.80 3.06 -5.33
C GLN A 149 16.44 3.73 -5.15
N ILE A 150 16.40 4.85 -4.44
CA ILE A 150 15.16 5.54 -4.06
C ILE A 150 15.18 6.98 -4.56
N PHE A 151 14.08 7.40 -5.14
CA PHE A 151 13.77 8.79 -5.42
C PHE A 151 12.60 9.21 -4.55
N VAL A 152 12.72 10.33 -3.85
CA VAL A 152 11.68 10.83 -2.94
C VAL A 152 11.26 12.24 -3.29
N THR A 153 9.99 12.55 -3.03
CA THR A 153 9.43 13.90 -3.17
C THR A 153 8.45 14.19 -2.03
N GLY A 154 8.24 15.46 -1.77
CA GLY A 154 7.32 15.95 -0.76
C GLY A 154 8.00 16.65 0.41
N LYS A 155 7.22 17.34 1.22
CA LYS A 155 7.72 18.19 2.31
C LYS A 155 8.35 17.39 3.44
N ILE A 156 7.76 16.24 3.78
CA ILE A 156 8.23 15.37 4.87
C ILE A 156 9.55 14.73 4.46
N PHE A 157 9.62 14.14 3.26
CA PHE A 157 10.85 13.57 2.76
C PHE A 157 11.97 14.62 2.63
N LYS A 158 11.65 15.86 2.24
CA LYS A 158 12.62 16.96 2.16
C LYS A 158 13.32 17.22 3.51
N GLU A 159 12.58 17.09 4.62
CA GLU A 159 13.17 17.25 5.96
C GLU A 159 13.90 16.00 6.44
N VAL A 160 13.34 14.82 6.15
CA VAL A 160 13.88 13.54 6.60
C VAL A 160 15.24 13.24 5.97
N ILE A 161 15.42 13.49 4.67
CA ILE A 161 16.70 13.20 3.97
C ILE A 161 17.88 14.01 4.50
N LYS A 162 17.64 15.15 5.12
CA LYS A 162 18.70 15.95 5.76
C LYS A 162 19.38 15.19 6.90
N LYS A 163 18.66 14.23 7.51
CA LYS A 163 19.12 13.44 8.65
C LYS A 163 19.68 12.06 8.23
N ILE A 164 19.35 11.61 7.02
CA ILE A 164 19.73 10.28 6.51
C ILE A 164 20.56 10.47 5.23
N PRO A 165 21.84 10.80 5.33
CA PRO A 165 22.70 10.90 4.15
C PRO A 165 22.90 9.51 3.55
N SER A 166 22.41 9.29 2.33
CA SER A 166 22.59 8.04 1.59
C SER A 166 22.83 8.35 0.10
N LYS A 167 23.78 7.65 -0.50
CA LYS A 167 24.06 7.75 -1.93
C LYS A 167 22.94 7.18 -2.81
N ASN A 168 22.11 6.36 -2.22
CA ASN A 168 21.01 5.67 -2.93
C ASN A 168 19.69 6.42 -2.84
N ILE A 169 19.60 7.49 -2.04
CA ILE A 169 18.37 8.28 -1.86
C ILE A 169 18.57 9.65 -2.52
N ASN A 170 17.68 9.98 -3.45
CA ASN A 170 17.69 11.23 -4.20
C ASN A 170 16.37 11.95 -4.03
N PHE A 171 16.41 13.25 -3.77
CA PHE A 171 15.23 14.08 -3.67
C PHE A 171 14.98 14.84 -4.97
N PHE A 172 13.72 14.99 -5.36
CA PHE A 172 13.30 15.91 -6.40
C PHE A 172 12.12 16.76 -5.88
N GLU A 173 12.12 18.03 -6.22
CA GLU A 173 11.15 18.99 -5.66
C GLU A 173 9.91 19.12 -6.53
N ASN A 174 10.09 19.17 -7.82
CA ASN A 174 9.04 19.42 -8.79
C ASN A 174 9.09 18.42 -9.97
N LYS A 175 8.10 18.55 -10.87
CA LYS A 175 7.99 17.68 -12.05
C LYS A 175 9.18 17.86 -13.03
N GLU A 176 9.76 19.05 -13.06
CA GLU A 176 10.91 19.40 -13.90
C GLU A 176 12.16 18.64 -13.45
N ASP A 177 12.31 18.44 -12.13
CA ASP A 177 13.43 17.73 -11.52
C ASP A 177 13.23 16.20 -11.51
N PHE A 178 12.07 15.75 -11.96
CA PHE A 178 11.75 14.31 -11.98
C PHE A 178 12.75 13.51 -12.81
N PRO A 179 13.34 12.43 -12.27
CA PRO A 179 14.48 11.74 -12.87
C PRO A 179 14.10 10.85 -14.08
N LYS A 180 13.31 11.40 -15.00
CA LYS A 180 12.73 10.66 -16.15
C LYS A 180 13.79 9.92 -16.96
N ASN A 181 14.88 10.59 -17.33
CA ASN A 181 15.91 9.99 -18.18
C ASN A 181 16.65 8.85 -17.46
N TYR A 182 16.88 9.00 -16.15
CA TYR A 182 17.45 7.96 -15.32
C TYR A 182 16.52 6.75 -15.25
N LEU A 183 15.24 6.94 -14.96
CA LEU A 183 14.26 5.85 -14.85
C LEU A 183 14.08 5.10 -16.18
N VAL A 184 14.04 5.82 -17.30
CA VAL A 184 14.00 5.18 -18.64
C VAL A 184 15.24 4.33 -18.87
N LYS A 185 16.44 4.79 -18.47
CA LYS A 185 17.68 3.99 -18.55
C LYS A 185 17.58 2.73 -17.69
N GLN A 186 17.04 2.82 -16.47
CA GLN A 186 16.86 1.65 -15.59
C GLN A 186 15.85 0.64 -16.15
N LEU A 187 14.73 1.11 -16.71
CA LEU A 187 13.76 0.25 -17.40
C LEU A 187 14.38 -0.49 -18.60
N LYS A 188 15.17 0.22 -19.42
CA LYS A 188 15.92 -0.40 -20.53
C LYS A 188 16.97 -1.41 -20.07
N ALA A 189 17.47 -1.26 -18.84
CA ALA A 189 18.38 -2.22 -18.20
C ALA A 189 17.64 -3.38 -17.51
N GLY A 190 16.32 -3.50 -17.69
CA GLY A 190 15.49 -4.58 -17.14
C GLY A 190 15.09 -4.40 -15.67
N LYS A 191 15.30 -3.20 -15.09
CA LYS A 191 14.87 -2.95 -13.70
C LYS A 191 13.41 -2.54 -13.64
N LYS A 192 12.71 -2.99 -12.62
CA LYS A 192 11.35 -2.53 -12.28
C LYS A 192 11.39 -1.15 -11.64
N VAL A 193 10.32 -0.38 -11.79
CA VAL A 193 10.13 0.91 -11.12
C VAL A 193 8.80 0.90 -10.39
N TYR A 194 8.84 1.11 -9.08
CA TYR A 194 7.65 1.24 -8.23
C TYR A 194 7.37 2.69 -7.92
N PHE A 195 6.15 3.13 -8.15
CA PHE A 195 5.63 4.41 -7.69
C PHE A 195 4.71 4.20 -6.51
N LYS A 196 5.01 4.83 -5.38
CA LYS A 196 4.18 4.81 -4.18
C LYS A 196 4.13 6.21 -3.56
N GLY A 197 2.93 6.61 -3.12
CA GLY A 197 2.74 7.89 -2.46
C GLY A 197 1.31 8.03 -1.97
N SER A 198 1.03 9.10 -1.28
CA SER A 198 -0.31 9.49 -0.91
C SER A 198 -0.93 10.31 -2.04
N ARG A 199 -2.26 10.28 -2.18
CA ARG A 199 -3.00 11.02 -3.22
C ARG A 199 -2.82 12.54 -3.13
N SER A 200 -2.32 13.02 -1.99
CA SER A 200 -2.04 14.43 -1.68
C SER A 200 -0.55 14.81 -1.80
N SER A 201 0.30 13.88 -2.22
CA SER A 201 1.74 14.10 -2.40
C SER A 201 2.08 14.51 -3.81
#